data_e144834eb1aceafdeea445823e865e62
#
_entry.id   e144834eb1aceafdeea445823e865e62
#
_cell.length_a   1.000
_cell.length_b   1.000
_cell.length_c   1.000
_cell.angle_alpha   90.00
_cell.angle_beta   90.00
_cell.angle_gamma   90.00
#
_symmetry.space_group_name_H-M   'P 1'
#
loop_
_entity.id
_entity.type
_entity.pdbx_description
1 polymer ?
#
loop_
_entity_poly.entity_id
_entity_poly.type
_entity_poly.pdbx_seq_one_letter_code
_entity_poly.pdbx_strand_id
1 'polypeptide(L)'
;AHYDHIGTANADGEDTIANGANDNASGTSAVIELAKYFAKAKTNKRSIIFALFSAEELGLLGSAHLAERLKTTSINPYVMFNIEMIGVPMTDKDYTVYLTGYENSNMAQKFNGYAGAKVMGFLPQAKQFNLFKRSDNYAFYAQFKIPAQTVSTFDFTNFDHYHKVGDEAAAMNFDHVAKVVNQLIPGVEVPVFLPARASEAKNSICRLIAEASTCF
;
A
#
# COMPACT_ATOMS: atom_id res chain seq x y z
N ALA A 1 -2.50 3.49 2.61
CA ALA A 1 -2.91 2.66 3.76
C ALA A 1 -4.18 3.20 4.38
N HIS A 2 -4.99 2.34 4.99
CA HIS A 2 -6.11 2.77 5.83
C HIS A 2 -5.67 2.91 7.29
N TYR A 3 -6.40 3.73 8.06
CA TYR A 3 -6.13 4.00 9.47
C TYR A 3 -7.28 3.57 10.39
N ASP A 4 -8.41 3.17 9.83
CA ASP A 4 -9.50 2.54 10.57
C ASP A 4 -9.24 1.05 10.81
N HIS A 5 -10.00 0.48 11.73
CA HIS A 5 -10.09 -0.95 11.97
C HIS A 5 -11.52 -1.29 12.38
N ILE A 6 -11.81 -2.56 12.63
CA ILE A 6 -13.17 -3.06 12.91
C ILE A 6 -13.77 -2.55 14.23
N GLY A 7 -12.98 -1.94 15.09
CA GLY A 7 -13.40 -1.35 16.36
C GLY A 7 -13.56 -2.38 17.47
N THR A 8 -14.55 -3.26 17.38
CA THR A 8 -14.79 -4.33 18.37
C THR A 8 -14.78 -5.70 17.72
N ALA A 9 -14.28 -6.69 18.44
CA ALA A 9 -14.23 -8.09 18.03
C ALA A 9 -14.75 -9.01 19.15
N ASN A 10 -14.69 -10.31 18.94
CA ASN A 10 -15.01 -11.28 19.98
C ASN A 10 -14.05 -11.11 21.15
N ALA A 11 -14.60 -11.05 22.36
CA ALA A 11 -13.84 -10.82 23.58
C ALA A 11 -12.75 -11.88 23.81
N ASP A 12 -11.60 -11.41 24.31
CA ASP A 12 -10.58 -12.22 24.96
C ASP A 12 -10.50 -11.74 26.43
N GLY A 13 -11.05 -12.51 27.35
CA GLY A 13 -11.28 -12.07 28.71
C GLY A 13 -12.30 -10.92 28.77
N GLU A 14 -11.86 -9.76 29.30
CA GLU A 14 -12.65 -8.52 29.36
C GLU A 14 -12.40 -7.60 28.16
N ASP A 15 -11.37 -7.88 27.34
CA ASP A 15 -11.02 -7.08 26.19
C ASP A 15 -11.93 -7.37 24.99
N THR A 16 -12.49 -6.32 24.42
CA THR A 16 -13.34 -6.37 23.23
C THR A 16 -12.86 -5.43 22.13
N ILE A 17 -11.77 -4.70 22.36
CA ILE A 17 -11.28 -3.69 21.43
C ILE A 17 -10.27 -4.32 20.46
N ALA A 18 -10.55 -4.23 19.18
CA ALA A 18 -9.61 -4.58 18.13
C ALA A 18 -8.81 -3.34 17.75
N ASN A 19 -7.54 -3.28 18.17
CA ASN A 19 -6.70 -2.09 18.00
C ASN A 19 -6.08 -1.98 16.60
N GLY A 20 -5.96 -3.08 15.85
CA GLY A 20 -5.51 -3.07 14.47
C GLY A 20 -4.06 -2.66 14.29
N ALA A 21 -3.16 -3.18 15.14
CA ALA A 21 -1.74 -2.83 15.07
C ALA A 21 -1.08 -3.29 13.76
N ASN A 22 -1.36 -4.52 13.34
CA ASN A 22 -0.95 -5.00 12.02
C ASN A 22 -1.91 -4.50 10.94
N ASP A 23 -3.20 -4.55 11.18
CA ASP A 23 -4.28 -4.22 10.27
C ASP A 23 -5.04 -2.95 10.70
N ASN A 24 -4.62 -1.69 10.35
CA ASN A 24 -3.47 -1.42 9.48
C ASN A 24 -2.63 -0.23 10.03
N ALA A 25 -2.39 -0.17 11.34
CA ALA A 25 -1.49 0.83 11.91
C ALA A 25 -0.05 0.64 11.39
N SER A 26 0.36 -0.61 11.05
CA SER A 26 1.64 -0.90 10.45
C SER A 26 1.83 -0.21 9.10
N GLY A 27 0.85 -0.31 8.20
CA GLY A 27 0.84 0.36 6.90
C GLY A 27 0.69 1.88 7.02
N THR A 28 -0.15 2.36 7.94
CA THR A 28 -0.32 3.79 8.24
C THR A 28 1.00 4.41 8.69
N SER A 29 1.71 3.76 9.60
CA SER A 29 3.04 4.20 10.06
C SER A 29 4.04 4.25 8.90
N ALA A 30 4.04 3.24 8.03
CA ALA A 30 4.92 3.22 6.86
C ALA A 30 4.66 4.40 5.91
N VAL A 31 3.40 4.73 5.64
CA VAL A 31 3.04 5.89 4.79
C VAL A 31 3.55 7.19 5.42
N ILE A 32 3.39 7.36 6.75
CA ILE A 32 3.88 8.54 7.47
C ILE A 32 5.41 8.64 7.41
N GLU A 33 6.13 7.54 7.62
CA GLU A 33 7.60 7.55 7.57
C GLU A 33 8.12 7.80 6.15
N LEU A 34 7.50 7.24 5.12
CA LEU A 34 7.81 7.58 3.73
C LEU A 34 7.54 9.05 3.43
N ALA A 35 6.44 9.63 3.93
CA ALA A 35 6.15 11.05 3.77
C ALA A 35 7.24 11.93 4.41
N LYS A 36 7.65 11.61 5.65
CA LYS A 36 8.77 12.30 6.33
C LYS A 36 10.08 12.19 5.54
N TYR A 37 10.38 10.98 5.04
CA TYR A 37 11.59 10.75 4.26
C TYR A 37 11.62 11.63 3.01
N PHE A 38 10.58 11.58 2.16
CA PHE A 38 10.56 12.33 0.90
C PHE A 38 10.42 13.84 1.10
N ALA A 39 9.75 14.29 2.15
CA ALA A 39 9.72 15.71 2.51
C ALA A 39 11.14 16.26 2.81
N LYS A 40 12.00 15.44 3.42
CA LYS A 40 13.39 15.80 3.73
C LYS A 40 14.33 15.57 2.56
N ALA A 41 14.29 14.39 1.95
CA ALA A 41 15.22 13.97 0.90
C ALA A 41 14.98 14.72 -0.43
N LYS A 42 13.71 14.97 -0.81
CA LYS A 42 13.31 15.65 -2.06
C LYS A 42 13.88 14.98 -3.32
N THR A 43 14.06 13.65 -3.28
CA THR A 43 14.68 12.88 -4.38
C THR A 43 13.67 12.27 -5.34
N ASN A 44 12.38 12.31 -4.99
CA ASN A 44 11.29 11.76 -5.79
C ASN A 44 11.23 12.39 -7.19
N LYS A 45 11.07 11.54 -8.21
CA LYS A 45 11.02 11.96 -9.62
C LYS A 45 9.62 12.37 -10.08
N ARG A 46 8.61 12.09 -9.28
CA ARG A 46 7.20 12.46 -9.51
C ARG A 46 6.61 13.02 -8.23
N SER A 47 5.57 13.83 -8.33
CA SER A 47 4.79 14.23 -7.16
C SER A 47 4.17 13.01 -6.50
N ILE A 48 4.16 13.00 -5.17
CA ILE A 48 3.62 11.91 -4.37
C ILE A 48 2.46 12.47 -3.56
N ILE A 49 1.33 11.77 -3.59
CA ILE A 49 0.21 11.99 -2.68
C ILE A 49 0.29 10.91 -1.61
N PHE A 50 0.55 11.28 -0.37
CA PHE A 50 0.45 10.39 0.77
C PHE A 50 -0.99 10.43 1.29
N ALA A 51 -1.68 9.29 1.25
CA ALA A 51 -3.08 9.20 1.62
C ALA A 51 -3.28 8.16 2.72
N LEU A 52 -4.03 8.56 3.74
CA LEU A 52 -4.54 7.67 4.77
C LEU A 52 -6.06 7.61 4.60
N PHE A 53 -6.59 6.40 4.46
CA PHE A 53 -8.01 6.17 4.17
C PHE A 53 -8.77 5.82 5.43
N SER A 54 -10.03 6.23 5.49
CA SER A 54 -10.99 5.79 6.48
C SER A 54 -11.97 4.80 5.84
N ALA A 55 -12.63 4.02 6.67
CA ALA A 55 -13.71 3.12 6.27
C ALA A 55 -13.30 2.11 5.17
N GLU A 56 -12.05 1.60 5.25
CA GLU A 56 -11.60 0.47 4.46
C GLU A 56 -12.39 -0.77 4.84
N GLU A 57 -12.51 -1.02 6.15
CA GLU A 57 -13.22 -2.14 6.77
C GLU A 57 -14.74 -2.14 6.51
N LEU A 58 -15.26 -0.99 6.11
CA LEU A 58 -16.66 -0.82 5.70
C LEU A 58 -16.86 -0.93 4.18
N GLY A 59 -15.85 -1.40 3.45
CA GLY A 59 -15.90 -1.66 2.01
C GLY A 59 -15.19 -0.61 1.16
N LEU A 60 -13.98 -0.21 1.52
CA LEU A 60 -13.09 0.66 0.72
C LEU A 60 -13.66 2.07 0.48
N LEU A 61 -14.47 2.60 1.39
CA LEU A 61 -15.24 3.82 1.14
C LEU A 61 -14.34 5.06 0.98
N GLY A 62 -13.32 5.19 1.83
CA GLY A 62 -12.41 6.35 1.79
C GLY A 62 -11.57 6.37 0.52
N SER A 63 -11.01 5.24 0.11
CA SER A 63 -10.23 5.15 -1.13
C SER A 63 -11.09 5.34 -2.37
N ALA A 64 -12.32 4.80 -2.38
CA ALA A 64 -13.28 5.02 -3.46
C ALA A 64 -13.64 6.50 -3.60
N HIS A 65 -13.91 7.18 -2.48
CA HIS A 65 -14.18 8.61 -2.47
C HIS A 65 -13.00 9.44 -3.00
N LEU A 66 -11.77 9.14 -2.54
CA LEU A 66 -10.60 9.87 -3.04
C LEU A 66 -10.36 9.61 -4.53
N ALA A 67 -10.49 8.37 -5.00
CA ALA A 67 -10.33 8.03 -6.41
C ALA A 67 -11.35 8.78 -7.30
N GLU A 68 -12.62 8.85 -6.88
CA GLU A 68 -13.65 9.63 -7.57
C GLU A 68 -13.32 11.12 -7.57
N ARG A 69 -12.92 11.68 -6.42
CA ARG A 69 -12.56 13.10 -6.31
C ARG A 69 -11.38 13.47 -7.19
N LEU A 70 -10.33 12.65 -7.24
CA LEU A 70 -9.18 12.88 -8.13
C LEU A 70 -9.62 12.90 -9.60
N LYS A 71 -10.51 12.00 -10.00
CA LYS A 71 -11.03 11.96 -11.37
C LYS A 71 -11.85 13.20 -11.70
N THR A 72 -12.75 13.61 -10.82
CA THR A 72 -13.58 14.80 -11.03
C THR A 72 -12.79 16.10 -11.06
N THR A 73 -11.64 16.16 -10.36
CA THR A 73 -10.72 17.30 -10.38
C THR A 73 -9.64 17.18 -11.46
N SER A 74 -9.76 16.23 -12.37
CA SER A 74 -8.82 15.99 -13.48
C SER A 74 -7.38 15.67 -13.04
N ILE A 75 -7.19 15.20 -11.81
CA ILE A 75 -5.92 14.68 -11.34
C ILE A 75 -5.85 13.21 -11.72
N ASN A 76 -4.91 12.89 -12.62
CA ASN A 76 -4.72 11.52 -13.10
C ASN A 76 -3.51 10.90 -12.42
N PRO A 77 -3.68 10.03 -11.41
CA PRO A 77 -2.57 9.33 -10.80
C PRO A 77 -1.92 8.39 -11.83
N TYR A 78 -0.60 8.28 -11.76
CA TYR A 78 0.17 7.40 -12.64
C TYR A 78 0.24 5.97 -12.09
N VAL A 79 0.28 5.85 -10.78
CA VAL A 79 0.37 4.60 -10.04
C VAL A 79 -0.28 4.80 -8.67
N MET A 80 -0.86 3.76 -8.14
CA MET A 80 -1.27 3.69 -6.73
C MET A 80 -0.53 2.55 -6.06
N PHE A 81 0.12 2.85 -4.96
CA PHE A 81 0.90 1.93 -4.17
C PHE A 81 0.34 1.89 -2.76
N ASN A 82 -0.26 0.79 -2.38
CA ASN A 82 -0.85 0.60 -1.06
C ASN A 82 0.05 -0.26 -0.17
N ILE A 83 0.03 0.01 1.12
CA ILE A 83 0.81 -0.71 2.13
C ILE A 83 -0.15 -1.20 3.19
N GLU A 84 -0.14 -2.50 3.45
CA GLU A 84 -1.09 -3.13 4.34
C GLU A 84 -0.47 -4.33 5.05
N MET A 85 -0.72 -4.42 6.38
CA MET A 85 -0.33 -5.56 7.20
C MET A 85 1.13 -5.98 7.00
N ILE A 86 2.05 -5.08 7.34
CA ILE A 86 3.50 -5.32 7.23
C ILE A 86 4.18 -5.53 8.59
N GLY A 87 3.40 -5.75 9.65
CA GLY A 87 3.90 -5.84 11.03
C GLY A 87 4.63 -7.14 11.35
N VAL A 88 4.38 -8.22 10.61
CA VAL A 88 4.93 -9.56 10.90
C VAL A 88 5.64 -10.11 9.66
N PRO A 89 6.89 -10.60 9.77
CA PRO A 89 7.61 -11.14 8.61
C PRO A 89 7.00 -12.45 8.12
N MET A 90 7.04 -12.67 6.82
CA MET A 90 6.81 -14.00 6.24
C MET A 90 8.01 -14.91 6.51
N THR A 91 7.75 -16.20 6.64
CA THR A 91 8.76 -17.25 6.75
C THR A 91 8.98 -17.93 5.39
N ASP A 92 10.17 -18.48 5.18
CA ASP A 92 10.52 -19.30 4.00
C ASP A 92 10.27 -18.64 2.64
N LYS A 93 10.42 -17.30 2.58
CA LYS A 93 10.35 -16.53 1.34
C LYS A 93 11.70 -15.89 1.02
N ASP A 94 12.03 -15.86 -0.27
CA ASP A 94 13.24 -15.21 -0.79
C ASP A 94 12.97 -13.71 -1.16
N TYR A 95 11.84 -13.16 -0.70
CA TYR A 95 11.43 -11.76 -0.86
C TYR A 95 10.84 -11.23 0.46
N THR A 96 10.79 -9.92 0.61
CA THR A 96 10.35 -9.28 1.87
C THR A 96 8.84 -9.09 1.94
N VAL A 97 8.20 -8.67 0.85
CA VAL A 97 6.77 -8.44 0.74
C VAL A 97 6.20 -9.14 -0.48
N TYR A 98 4.95 -9.56 -0.45
CA TYR A 98 4.28 -9.94 -1.68
C TYR A 98 3.47 -8.76 -2.25
N LEU A 99 3.17 -8.85 -3.55
CA LEU A 99 2.38 -7.86 -4.27
C LEU A 99 1.05 -8.47 -4.69
N THR A 100 -0.07 -7.87 -4.30
CA THR A 100 -1.40 -8.31 -4.76
C THR A 100 -1.57 -8.01 -6.25
N GLY A 101 -2.26 -8.89 -6.99
CA GLY A 101 -2.38 -8.72 -8.44
C GLY A 101 -1.02 -8.65 -9.14
N TYR A 102 -0.08 -9.47 -8.73
CA TYR A 102 1.31 -9.48 -9.20
C TYR A 102 1.43 -9.45 -10.73
N GLU A 103 0.53 -10.13 -11.44
CA GLU A 103 0.48 -10.20 -12.88
C GLU A 103 -0.19 -9.01 -13.58
N ASN A 104 -0.80 -8.09 -12.83
CA ASN A 104 -1.57 -6.98 -13.40
C ASN A 104 -0.68 -5.82 -13.90
N SER A 105 0.61 -5.83 -13.54
CA SER A 105 1.57 -4.83 -13.99
C SER A 105 3.01 -5.36 -13.91
N ASN A 106 3.96 -4.56 -14.35
CA ASN A 106 5.39 -4.84 -14.18
C ASN A 106 5.96 -4.26 -12.87
N MET A 107 5.11 -3.92 -11.89
CA MET A 107 5.51 -3.22 -10.67
C MET A 107 6.59 -3.99 -9.90
N ALA A 108 6.37 -5.28 -9.62
CA ALA A 108 7.35 -6.07 -8.88
C ALA A 108 8.71 -6.15 -9.59
N GLN A 109 8.72 -6.38 -10.92
CA GLN A 109 9.95 -6.45 -11.70
C GLN A 109 10.73 -5.13 -11.64
N LYS A 110 10.05 -4.01 -11.87
CA LYS A 110 10.68 -2.69 -11.87
C LYS A 110 11.15 -2.30 -10.49
N PHE A 111 10.31 -2.52 -9.49
CA PHE A 111 10.64 -2.22 -8.11
C PHE A 111 11.89 -2.97 -7.64
N ASN A 112 11.94 -4.28 -7.87
CA ASN A 112 13.11 -5.10 -7.54
C ASN A 112 14.36 -4.64 -8.27
N GLY A 113 14.22 -4.20 -9.52
CA GLY A 113 15.32 -3.60 -10.29
C GLY A 113 15.84 -2.31 -9.66
N TYR A 114 14.97 -1.42 -9.18
CA TYR A 114 15.38 -0.19 -8.50
C TYR A 114 15.99 -0.43 -7.13
N ALA A 115 15.46 -1.42 -6.41
CA ALA A 115 15.97 -1.80 -5.10
C ALA A 115 17.30 -2.59 -5.18
N GLY A 116 17.67 -3.12 -6.35
CA GLY A 116 18.82 -4.00 -6.51
C GLY A 116 18.69 -5.32 -5.74
N ALA A 117 17.47 -5.69 -5.35
CA ALA A 117 17.17 -6.87 -4.55
C ALA A 117 15.76 -7.38 -4.81
N LYS A 118 15.50 -8.64 -4.50
CA LYS A 118 14.15 -9.22 -4.60
C LYS A 118 13.32 -8.82 -3.38
N VAL A 119 12.80 -7.60 -3.39
CA VAL A 119 11.93 -7.07 -2.32
C VAL A 119 10.51 -7.59 -2.46
N MET A 120 9.97 -7.56 -3.68
CA MET A 120 8.60 -7.98 -3.99
C MET A 120 8.56 -9.34 -4.65
N GLY A 121 7.66 -10.20 -4.17
CA GLY A 121 7.43 -11.53 -4.74
C GLY A 121 5.97 -11.84 -5.00
N PHE A 122 5.74 -13.02 -5.56
CA PHE A 122 4.42 -13.56 -5.83
C PHE A 122 4.00 -14.50 -4.71
N LEU A 123 2.82 -14.27 -4.15
CA LEU A 123 2.17 -15.16 -3.18
C LEU A 123 0.95 -15.82 -3.85
N PRO A 124 0.94 -17.15 -4.07
CA PRO A 124 -0.20 -17.84 -4.69
C PRO A 124 -1.52 -17.63 -3.95
N GLN A 125 -1.49 -17.61 -2.61
CA GLN A 125 -2.65 -17.37 -1.77
C GLN A 125 -3.29 -16.00 -2.01
N ALA A 126 -2.48 -14.97 -2.28
CA ALA A 126 -3.00 -13.64 -2.60
C ALA A 126 -3.88 -13.64 -3.85
N LYS A 127 -3.54 -14.46 -4.84
CA LYS A 127 -4.37 -14.67 -6.04
C LYS A 127 -5.60 -15.54 -5.73
N GLN A 128 -5.41 -16.63 -5.02
CA GLN A 128 -6.47 -17.57 -4.64
C GLN A 128 -7.58 -16.87 -3.85
N PHE A 129 -7.23 -16.00 -2.91
CA PHE A 129 -8.16 -15.27 -2.07
C PHE A 129 -8.60 -13.93 -2.69
N ASN A 130 -8.17 -13.65 -3.94
CA ASN A 130 -8.53 -12.42 -4.67
C ASN A 130 -8.19 -11.13 -3.89
N LEU A 131 -7.05 -11.11 -3.19
CA LEU A 131 -6.65 -9.99 -2.32
C LEU A 131 -6.48 -8.68 -3.10
N PHE A 132 -6.20 -8.74 -4.39
CA PHE A 132 -6.13 -7.56 -5.26
C PHE A 132 -7.38 -6.67 -5.18
N LYS A 133 -8.57 -7.27 -4.95
CA LYS A 133 -9.84 -6.56 -4.87
C LYS A 133 -10.29 -6.24 -3.44
N ARG A 134 -9.49 -6.57 -2.45
CA ARG A 134 -9.88 -6.52 -1.04
C ARG A 134 -9.15 -5.45 -0.24
N SER A 135 -8.54 -4.48 -0.92
CA SER A 135 -7.89 -3.35 -0.28
C SER A 135 -7.96 -2.09 -1.14
N ASP A 136 -7.59 -0.96 -0.59
CA ASP A 136 -7.73 0.41 -1.13
C ASP A 136 -7.17 0.61 -2.54
N ASN A 137 -6.19 -0.20 -2.96
CA ASN A 137 -5.66 -0.18 -4.31
C ASN A 137 -6.73 -0.40 -5.37
N TYR A 138 -7.75 -1.22 -5.05
CA TYR A 138 -8.75 -1.61 -6.05
C TYR A 138 -9.63 -0.45 -6.51
N ALA A 139 -9.96 0.49 -5.63
CA ALA A 139 -10.72 1.68 -5.99
C ALA A 139 -10.02 2.50 -7.10
N PHE A 140 -8.71 2.67 -7.00
CA PHE A 140 -7.91 3.37 -8.02
C PHE A 140 -7.77 2.56 -9.31
N TYR A 141 -7.56 1.25 -9.21
CA TYR A 141 -7.57 0.38 -10.38
C TYR A 141 -8.91 0.43 -11.12
N ALA A 142 -10.02 0.35 -10.39
CA ALA A 142 -11.35 0.39 -10.97
C ALA A 142 -11.61 1.72 -11.70
N GLN A 143 -11.17 2.84 -11.13
CA GLN A 143 -11.43 4.17 -11.62
C GLN A 143 -10.50 4.59 -12.77
N PHE A 144 -9.20 4.25 -12.70
CA PHE A 144 -8.17 4.79 -13.60
C PHE A 144 -7.52 3.75 -14.51
N LYS A 145 -7.66 2.45 -14.22
CA LYS A 145 -7.01 1.34 -14.93
C LYS A 145 -5.47 1.45 -14.96
N ILE A 146 -4.90 2.05 -13.94
CA ILE A 146 -3.47 2.19 -13.72
C ILE A 146 -2.91 0.99 -12.94
N PRO A 147 -1.58 0.79 -12.88
CA PRO A 147 -0.97 -0.06 -11.87
C PRO A 147 -1.36 0.45 -10.47
N ALA A 148 -2.12 -0.35 -9.75
CA ALA A 148 -2.62 -0.03 -8.42
C ALA A 148 -2.62 -1.32 -7.60
N GLN A 149 -1.64 -1.46 -6.70
CA GLN A 149 -1.37 -2.74 -6.05
C GLN A 149 -0.99 -2.53 -4.59
N THR A 150 -1.26 -3.53 -3.78
CA THR A 150 -0.93 -3.55 -2.35
C THR A 150 0.26 -4.44 -2.09
N VAL A 151 1.19 -3.98 -1.27
CA VAL A 151 2.22 -4.82 -0.64
C VAL A 151 1.78 -5.21 0.76
N SER A 152 2.04 -6.47 1.12
CA SER A 152 1.77 -6.98 2.45
C SER A 152 2.77 -8.07 2.82
N THR A 153 2.81 -8.42 4.10
CA THR A 153 3.54 -9.57 4.63
C THR A 153 2.63 -10.58 5.34
N PHE A 154 1.34 -10.31 5.42
CA PHE A 154 0.35 -11.23 5.99
C PHE A 154 0.00 -12.34 5.00
N ASP A 155 0.43 -13.56 5.29
CA ASP A 155 0.25 -14.71 4.39
C ASP A 155 -0.80 -15.73 4.86
N PHE A 156 -1.62 -15.35 5.84
CA PHE A 156 -2.65 -16.17 6.50
C PHE A 156 -2.14 -17.31 7.39
N THR A 157 -0.83 -17.46 7.53
CA THR A 157 -0.22 -18.48 8.40
C THR A 157 0.70 -17.89 9.45
N ASN A 158 1.12 -16.64 9.28
CA ASN A 158 2.12 -15.96 10.11
C ASN A 158 1.52 -15.03 11.16
N PHE A 159 0.19 -14.87 11.21
CA PHE A 159 -0.48 -13.95 12.14
C PHE A 159 -1.91 -14.41 12.48
N ASP A 160 -2.10 -14.88 13.71
CA ASP A 160 -3.37 -15.48 14.15
C ASP A 160 -4.39 -14.45 14.63
N HIS A 161 -4.04 -13.16 14.68
CA HIS A 161 -4.84 -12.09 15.27
C HIS A 161 -5.60 -11.24 14.27
N TYR A 162 -5.63 -11.62 12.99
CA TYR A 162 -6.39 -10.90 11.97
C TYR A 162 -7.86 -10.75 12.37
N HIS A 163 -8.34 -9.49 12.44
CA HIS A 163 -9.69 -9.12 12.89
C HIS A 163 -10.03 -9.63 14.30
N LYS A 164 -9.06 -9.62 15.21
CA LYS A 164 -9.24 -10.03 16.61
C LYS A 164 -8.63 -8.99 17.56
N VAL A 165 -9.04 -9.04 18.83
CA VAL A 165 -8.50 -8.19 19.90
C VAL A 165 -7.00 -8.35 20.11
N GLY A 166 -6.41 -9.48 19.72
CA GLY A 166 -4.97 -9.72 19.82
C GLY A 166 -4.12 -9.03 18.74
N ASP A 167 -4.73 -8.25 17.81
CA ASP A 167 -3.96 -7.43 16.86
C ASP A 167 -3.39 -6.20 17.57
N GLU A 168 -2.34 -6.45 18.35
CA GLU A 168 -1.71 -5.52 19.26
C GLU A 168 -0.28 -5.19 18.86
N ALA A 169 0.20 -4.01 19.29
CA ALA A 169 1.57 -3.57 19.03
C ALA A 169 2.62 -4.56 19.54
N ALA A 170 2.33 -5.29 20.64
CA ALA A 170 3.22 -6.30 21.19
C ALA A 170 3.42 -7.52 20.27
N ALA A 171 2.48 -7.77 19.34
CA ALA A 171 2.60 -8.84 18.35
C ALA A 171 3.42 -8.43 17.11
N MET A 172 3.83 -7.16 16.99
CA MET A 172 4.55 -6.61 15.84
C MET A 172 6.07 -6.78 15.96
N ASN A 173 6.70 -6.96 14.80
CA ASN A 173 8.16 -6.89 14.67
C ASN A 173 8.55 -5.51 14.07
N PHE A 174 8.86 -4.54 14.92
CA PHE A 174 9.17 -3.17 14.48
C PHE A 174 10.46 -3.09 13.65
N ASP A 175 11.45 -3.94 13.88
CA ASP A 175 12.66 -3.99 13.03
C ASP A 175 12.30 -4.45 11.62
N HIS A 176 11.37 -5.40 11.50
CA HIS A 176 10.85 -5.83 10.21
C HIS A 176 10.08 -4.70 9.51
N VAL A 177 9.20 -3.99 10.22
CA VAL A 177 8.48 -2.82 9.66
C VAL A 177 9.47 -1.78 9.13
N ALA A 178 10.48 -1.42 9.94
CA ALA A 178 11.51 -0.47 9.53
C ALA A 178 12.30 -0.97 8.30
N LYS A 179 12.63 -2.26 8.25
CA LYS A 179 13.26 -2.89 7.07
C LYS A 179 12.38 -2.77 5.83
N VAL A 180 11.09 -3.08 5.94
CA VAL A 180 10.14 -2.96 4.82
C VAL A 180 10.11 -1.52 4.33
N VAL A 181 9.90 -0.53 5.20
CA VAL A 181 9.84 0.89 4.84
C VAL A 181 11.10 1.31 4.07
N ASN A 182 12.29 0.97 4.59
CA ASN A 182 13.55 1.32 3.93
C ASN A 182 13.68 0.66 2.55
N GLN A 183 13.25 -0.57 2.39
CA GLN A 183 13.29 -1.27 1.11
C GLN A 183 12.28 -0.74 0.09
N LEU A 184 11.21 -0.06 0.54
CA LEU A 184 10.22 0.54 -0.35
C LEU A 184 10.70 1.87 -0.97
N ILE A 185 11.64 2.58 -0.36
CA ILE A 185 12.10 3.91 -0.80
C ILE A 185 12.51 3.93 -2.28
N PRO A 186 13.39 3.04 -2.79
CA PRO A 186 13.88 3.14 -4.18
C PRO A 186 12.77 3.04 -5.23
N GLY A 187 11.77 2.21 -4.98
CA GLY A 187 10.66 2.03 -5.91
C GLY A 187 9.63 3.16 -5.87
N VAL A 188 9.47 3.82 -4.71
CA VAL A 188 8.63 5.01 -4.57
C VAL A 188 9.33 6.25 -5.14
N GLU A 189 10.66 6.32 -5.05
CA GLU A 189 11.46 7.43 -5.57
C GLU A 189 11.37 7.54 -7.11
N VAL A 190 11.38 6.42 -7.82
CA VAL A 190 11.40 6.35 -9.30
C VAL A 190 10.29 5.44 -9.83
N PRO A 191 9.01 5.76 -9.63
CA PRO A 191 7.93 4.89 -10.09
C PRO A 191 7.80 4.95 -11.62
N VAL A 192 8.30 3.92 -12.32
CA VAL A 192 8.08 3.71 -13.75
C VAL A 192 7.45 2.33 -13.93
N PHE A 193 6.15 2.25 -13.70
CA PHE A 193 5.36 1.03 -13.82
C PHE A 193 4.43 1.11 -15.02
N LEU A 194 4.15 -0.04 -15.65
CA LEU A 194 3.22 -0.13 -16.77
C LEU A 194 2.18 -1.21 -16.45
N PRO A 195 0.91 -1.01 -16.79
CA PRO A 195 -0.09 -2.07 -16.74
C PRO A 195 0.30 -3.20 -17.71
N ALA A 196 -0.17 -4.42 -17.43
CA ALA A 196 0.14 -5.62 -18.22
C ALA A 196 -0.28 -5.53 -19.70
N ARG A 197 -1.17 -4.59 -20.03
CA ARG A 197 -1.61 -4.27 -21.40
C ARG A 197 -1.67 -2.75 -21.57
N ALA A 198 -0.56 -2.16 -21.97
CA ALA A 198 -0.57 -0.83 -22.58
C ALA A 198 0.69 -0.63 -23.42
N SER A 199 0.58 -0.94 -24.69
CA SER A 199 1.23 -0.14 -25.71
C SER A 199 0.43 1.18 -25.80
N GLU A 200 1.11 2.31 -25.63
CA GLU A 200 0.64 3.66 -25.94
C GLU A 200 -0.30 4.35 -24.94
N ALA A 201 0.27 5.09 -24.01
CA ALA A 201 -0.25 6.37 -23.55
C ALA A 201 0.92 7.31 -23.30
N LYS A 202 1.21 8.13 -24.29
CA LYS A 202 2.26 9.15 -24.25
C LYS A 202 1.81 10.38 -23.45
N ASN A 203 2.72 10.85 -22.59
CA ASN A 203 2.96 12.25 -22.20
C ASN A 203 1.75 13.19 -22.04
N SER A 204 1.29 13.42 -20.81
CA SER A 204 0.47 14.61 -20.49
C SER A 204 0.50 15.12 -19.04
N ILE A 205 1.38 14.68 -18.16
CA ILE A 205 1.26 14.99 -16.72
C ILE A 205 2.32 15.99 -16.17
N CYS A 206 3.31 16.40 -16.97
CA CYS A 206 4.35 17.32 -16.46
C CYS A 206 3.94 18.79 -16.29
N ARG A 207 2.73 19.20 -16.65
CA ARG A 207 2.38 20.64 -16.70
C ARG A 207 1.46 21.19 -15.61
N LEU A 208 0.73 20.35 -14.88
CA LEU A 208 -0.33 20.82 -13.97
C LEU A 208 0.06 20.91 -12.47
N ILE A 209 1.26 20.50 -12.10
CA ILE A 209 1.66 20.46 -10.68
C ILE A 209 2.49 21.67 -10.25
N ALA A 210 2.94 22.50 -11.19
CA ALA A 210 3.67 23.73 -10.87
C ALA A 210 2.77 24.82 -10.25
N GLU A 211 1.46 24.76 -10.44
CA GLU A 211 0.52 25.78 -9.95
C GLU A 211 -0.10 25.47 -8.58
N ALA A 212 0.01 24.25 -8.08
CA ALA A 212 -0.51 23.90 -6.75
C ALA A 212 0.47 24.13 -5.59
N SER A 213 1.73 24.50 -5.89
CA SER A 213 2.77 24.73 -4.88
C SER A 213 2.83 26.17 -4.32
N THR A 214 1.90 27.03 -4.68
CA THR A 214 1.86 28.44 -4.24
C THR A 214 0.75 28.77 -3.25
N CYS A 215 0.04 27.79 -2.72
CA CYS A 215 -0.97 28.01 -1.69
C CYS A 215 -0.70 27.13 -0.46
N PHE A 216 0.40 27.45 0.27
CA PHE A 216 0.51 27.23 1.73
C PHE A 216 1.72 28.06 2.21
#